data_0a546100475ccf5a5d8ab582ff8b648f
#
_entry.id   0a546100475ccf5a5d8ab582ff8b648f
#
_cell.length_a   1.000
_cell.length_b   1.000
_cell.length_c   1.000
_cell.angle_alpha   90.00
_cell.angle_beta   90.00
_cell.angle_gamma   90.00
#
_symmetry.space_group_name_H-M   'P 1'
#
loop_
_entity.id
_entity.type
_entity.pdbx_description
1 polymer ?
#
loop_
_entity_poly.entity_id
_entity_poly.type
_entity_poly.pdbx_seq_one_letter_code
_entity_poly.pdbx_strand_id
1 'polypeptide(L)'
;MIISKIKGGLGNQLFMYAAGLYVAKNTGAELKLDVTWYDDVRRHRFSHTGHAKREFSLDMFNISASIATNAEIRQFTLPQNMPRLLYGILRKFCKQRNVYEEGKREFKLEELREPAYIKGYFTSPDILEKVRDELRSELVFKDGVLDDCSEFEMRIKSSDNPICVHVRRGDYKDKLDYGELLGYLDRSLSVMRERLADKQLELFVFSDDIPWCRENYKPDDCDVCFVENPPAIAEKPQNDFHLMTLCRHFIIPKSTFSFWAAWLATNEPTSEERASHIVISQRGELPTGWLHG
;
A
#
# COMPACT_ATOMS: atom_id res chain seq x y z
N MET A 1 -20.49 6.54 -13.87
CA MET A 1 -19.84 6.84 -12.58
C MET A 1 -19.56 5.55 -11.83
N ILE A 2 -18.32 5.35 -11.41
CA ILE A 2 -17.87 4.26 -10.54
C ILE A 2 -17.48 4.88 -9.20
N ILE A 3 -17.91 4.28 -8.08
CA ILE A 3 -17.48 4.72 -6.75
C ILE A 3 -16.70 3.59 -6.10
N SER A 4 -15.44 3.86 -5.71
CA SER A 4 -14.62 2.96 -4.91
C SER A 4 -14.64 3.37 -3.45
N LYS A 5 -14.96 2.43 -2.54
CA LYS A 5 -14.90 2.70 -1.09
C LYS A 5 -13.49 2.55 -0.58
N ILE A 6 -12.93 3.64 -0.08
CA ILE A 6 -11.57 3.70 0.46
C ILE A 6 -11.57 3.53 1.98
N LYS A 7 -10.62 2.73 2.50
CA LYS A 7 -10.46 2.44 3.93
C LYS A 7 -9.06 1.94 4.28
N GLY A 8 -8.69 2.01 5.57
CA GLY A 8 -7.42 1.47 6.06
C GLY A 8 -6.21 2.35 5.77
N GLY A 9 -5.00 1.79 5.80
CA GLY A 9 -3.75 2.51 5.55
C GLY A 9 -3.45 2.67 4.05
N LEU A 10 -2.42 3.47 3.73
CA LEU A 10 -2.03 3.88 2.37
C LEU A 10 -1.99 2.71 1.36
N GLY A 11 -1.27 1.63 1.67
CA GLY A 11 -1.16 0.51 0.73
C GLY A 11 -2.51 -0.16 0.41
N ASN A 12 -3.44 -0.21 1.37
CA ASN A 12 -4.79 -0.69 1.12
C ASN A 12 -5.60 0.30 0.28
N GLN A 13 -5.44 1.61 0.52
CA GLN A 13 -6.08 2.65 -0.27
C GLN A 13 -5.67 2.58 -1.73
N LEU A 14 -4.38 2.36 -2.00
CA LEU A 14 -3.83 2.22 -3.35
C LEU A 14 -4.42 1.02 -4.09
N PHE A 15 -4.60 -0.13 -3.45
CA PHE A 15 -5.26 -1.28 -4.08
C PHE A 15 -6.72 -1.00 -4.43
N MET A 16 -7.46 -0.37 -3.52
CA MET A 16 -8.86 0.00 -3.77
C MET A 16 -8.98 1.07 -4.84
N TYR A 17 -8.02 1.97 -4.93
CA TYR A 17 -7.90 2.95 -5.99
C TYR A 17 -7.67 2.27 -7.34
N ALA A 18 -6.68 1.41 -7.44
CA ALA A 18 -6.34 0.67 -8.66
C ALA A 18 -7.53 -0.15 -9.19
N ALA A 19 -8.27 -0.82 -8.31
CA ALA A 19 -9.47 -1.55 -8.70
C ALA A 19 -10.57 -0.62 -9.23
N GLY A 20 -10.77 0.53 -8.60
CA GLY A 20 -11.70 1.56 -9.08
C GLY A 20 -11.32 2.10 -10.45
N LEU A 21 -10.04 2.42 -10.63
CA LEU A 21 -9.46 2.91 -11.87
C LEU A 21 -9.63 1.89 -13.01
N TYR A 22 -9.38 0.61 -12.71
CA TYR A 22 -9.58 -0.47 -13.68
C TYR A 22 -11.04 -0.57 -14.17
N VAL A 23 -12.01 -0.53 -13.25
CA VAL A 23 -13.43 -0.56 -13.63
C VAL A 23 -13.84 0.70 -14.39
N ALA A 24 -13.37 1.87 -13.96
CA ALA A 24 -13.64 3.14 -14.63
C ALA A 24 -13.09 3.15 -16.06
N LYS A 25 -11.84 2.68 -16.26
CA LYS A 25 -11.23 2.53 -17.59
C LYS A 25 -12.02 1.60 -18.50
N ASN A 26 -12.44 0.43 -18.01
CA ASN A 26 -13.19 -0.55 -18.80
C ASN A 26 -14.61 -0.07 -19.18
N THR A 27 -15.18 0.82 -18.40
CA THR A 27 -16.55 1.33 -18.62
C THR A 27 -16.59 2.71 -19.30
N GLY A 28 -15.44 3.39 -19.41
CA GLY A 28 -15.36 4.79 -19.84
C GLY A 28 -16.02 5.78 -18.85
N ALA A 29 -16.18 5.36 -17.58
CA ALA A 29 -16.88 6.12 -16.56
C ALA A 29 -15.93 6.93 -15.68
N GLU A 30 -16.43 8.03 -15.10
CA GLU A 30 -15.72 8.78 -14.06
C GLU A 30 -15.55 7.93 -12.81
N LEU A 31 -14.33 7.95 -12.21
CA LEU A 31 -14.03 7.36 -10.89
C LEU A 31 -14.23 8.39 -9.78
N LYS A 32 -14.94 8.00 -8.73
CA LYS A 32 -15.07 8.76 -7.49
C LYS A 32 -14.71 7.90 -6.29
N LEU A 33 -14.24 8.55 -5.21
CA LEU A 33 -13.79 7.87 -3.98
C LEU A 33 -14.76 8.15 -2.83
N ASP A 34 -15.30 7.09 -2.21
CA ASP A 34 -16.01 7.23 -0.95
C ASP A 34 -15.01 7.11 0.21
N VAL A 35 -14.69 8.24 0.81
CA VAL A 35 -13.76 8.37 1.95
C VAL A 35 -14.47 8.46 3.31
N THR A 36 -15.78 8.28 3.36
CA THR A 36 -16.58 8.40 4.60
C THR A 36 -16.18 7.43 5.72
N TRP A 37 -15.32 6.44 5.40
CA TRP A 37 -14.75 5.57 6.41
C TRP A 37 -13.88 6.33 7.41
N TYR A 38 -13.23 7.41 7.00
CA TYR A 38 -12.35 8.23 7.85
C TYR A 38 -13.12 9.21 8.71
N ASP A 39 -14.38 9.54 8.36
CA ASP A 39 -15.25 10.45 9.12
C ASP A 39 -15.92 9.79 10.34
N ASP A 40 -15.84 8.45 10.48
CA ASP A 40 -16.52 7.74 11.56
C ASP A 40 -15.78 7.90 12.90
N VAL A 41 -16.20 8.91 13.66
CA VAL A 41 -15.68 9.26 15.00
C VAL A 41 -15.65 8.05 15.96
N ARG A 42 -16.56 7.07 15.80
CA ARG A 42 -16.60 5.87 16.65
C ARG A 42 -15.36 4.99 16.44
N ARG A 43 -14.73 5.02 15.28
CA ARG A 43 -13.50 4.28 14.98
C ARG A 43 -12.28 4.92 15.63
N HIS A 44 -12.29 6.24 15.80
CA HIS A 44 -11.26 6.96 16.53
C HIS A 44 -11.25 6.66 18.03
N ARG A 45 -12.41 6.27 18.62
CA ARG A 45 -12.49 5.87 20.03
C ARG A 45 -11.82 4.52 20.34
N PHE A 46 -11.66 3.66 19.35
CA PHE A 46 -11.00 2.34 19.52
C PHE A 46 -9.49 2.40 19.28
N SER A 47 -8.90 3.55 18.96
CA SER A 47 -7.45 3.72 18.79
C SER A 47 -6.67 3.63 20.13
N HIS A 48 -7.34 3.43 21.27
CA HIS A 48 -6.69 3.15 22.55
C HIS A 48 -5.95 1.82 22.62
N THR A 49 -5.99 1.00 21.55
CA THR A 49 -5.28 -0.28 21.44
C THR A 49 -3.93 -0.16 20.73
N GLY A 50 -3.32 1.02 20.65
CA GLY A 50 -1.97 1.20 20.09
C GLY A 50 -1.88 1.18 18.56
N HIS A 51 -3.00 1.13 17.85
CA HIS A 51 -2.98 1.22 16.38
C HIS A 51 -2.87 2.69 15.93
N ALA A 52 -1.94 2.95 15.02
CA ALA A 52 -1.80 4.27 14.40
C ALA A 52 -3.12 4.74 13.79
N LYS A 53 -3.48 6.01 14.03
CA LYS A 53 -4.62 6.66 13.40
C LYS A 53 -4.50 6.52 11.88
N ARG A 54 -5.54 5.98 11.24
CA ARG A 54 -5.58 5.84 9.77
C ARG A 54 -6.30 7.04 9.18
N GLU A 55 -5.64 7.72 8.26
CA GLU A 55 -6.17 8.88 7.55
C GLU A 55 -6.29 8.60 6.05
N PHE A 56 -7.10 9.37 5.35
CA PHE A 56 -7.10 9.37 3.89
C PHE A 56 -5.77 9.95 3.41
N SER A 57 -5.10 9.24 2.54
CA SER A 57 -3.72 9.56 2.14
C SER A 57 -3.51 9.56 0.63
N LEU A 58 -4.53 9.29 -0.18
CA LEU A 58 -4.37 9.37 -1.64
C LEU A 58 -4.32 10.81 -2.15
N ASP A 59 -4.73 11.76 -1.35
CA ASP A 59 -4.63 13.20 -1.64
C ASP A 59 -3.20 13.73 -1.72
N MET A 60 -2.22 12.94 -1.26
CA MET A 60 -0.80 13.25 -1.46
C MET A 60 -0.33 13.08 -2.91
N PHE A 61 -1.08 12.38 -3.74
CA PHE A 61 -0.74 12.10 -5.14
C PHE A 61 -1.58 12.92 -6.13
N ASN A 62 -1.11 13.00 -7.37
CA ASN A 62 -1.81 13.67 -8.48
C ASN A 62 -2.88 12.77 -9.12
N ILE A 63 -3.75 12.17 -8.30
CA ILE A 63 -4.83 11.29 -8.78
C ILE A 63 -5.94 12.06 -9.50
N SER A 64 -6.52 11.43 -10.53
CA SER A 64 -7.61 12.01 -11.33
C SER A 64 -8.98 11.87 -10.66
N ALA A 65 -9.15 10.91 -9.74
CA ALA A 65 -10.43 10.64 -9.11
C ALA A 65 -10.85 11.75 -8.13
N SER A 66 -12.10 12.14 -8.17
CA SER A 66 -12.71 13.08 -7.25
C SER A 66 -13.33 12.37 -6.02
N ILE A 67 -13.57 13.11 -4.94
CA ILE A 67 -14.28 12.60 -3.77
C ILE A 67 -15.80 12.57 -4.07
N ALA A 68 -16.42 11.42 -3.82
CA ALA A 68 -17.86 11.25 -3.98
C ALA A 68 -18.63 12.04 -2.91
N THR A 69 -19.65 12.75 -3.33
CA THR A 69 -20.57 13.44 -2.43
C THR A 69 -21.45 12.45 -1.66
N ASN A 70 -21.95 12.86 -0.49
CA ASN A 70 -22.90 12.05 0.29
C ASN A 70 -24.17 11.72 -0.52
N ALA A 71 -24.60 12.58 -1.44
CA ALA A 71 -25.76 12.35 -2.29
C ALA A 71 -25.48 11.22 -3.30
N GLU A 72 -24.32 11.18 -3.92
CA GLU A 72 -23.90 10.12 -4.83
C GLU A 72 -23.77 8.77 -4.10
N ILE A 73 -23.12 8.76 -2.93
CA ILE A 73 -22.97 7.55 -2.12
C ILE A 73 -24.34 6.98 -1.70
N ARG A 74 -25.32 7.83 -1.36
CA ARG A 74 -26.66 7.41 -0.98
C ARG A 74 -27.45 6.72 -2.09
N GLN A 75 -27.08 6.89 -3.34
CA GLN A 75 -27.69 6.15 -4.45
C GLN A 75 -27.42 4.65 -4.37
N PHE A 76 -26.32 4.26 -3.71
CA PHE A 76 -25.87 2.86 -3.59
C PHE A 76 -26.01 2.30 -2.16
N THR A 77 -25.92 3.17 -1.15
CA THR A 77 -25.84 2.73 0.25
C THR A 77 -26.85 3.48 1.12
N LEU A 78 -27.36 2.80 2.13
CA LEU A 78 -28.16 3.46 3.18
C LEU A 78 -27.27 4.38 4.03
N PRO A 79 -27.82 5.50 4.57
CA PRO A 79 -27.07 6.41 5.42
C PRO A 79 -26.40 5.71 6.61
N GLN A 80 -25.10 5.98 6.84
CA GLN A 80 -24.33 5.34 7.90
C GLN A 80 -24.79 5.75 9.32
N ASN A 81 -25.37 6.94 9.44
CA ASN A 81 -25.84 7.51 10.73
C ASN A 81 -27.25 7.05 11.13
N MET A 82 -27.82 6.10 10.40
CA MET A 82 -29.15 5.56 10.69
C MET A 82 -29.11 4.65 11.94
N PRO A 83 -30.12 4.71 12.82
CA PRO A 83 -30.25 3.77 13.94
C PRO A 83 -30.19 2.33 13.47
N ARG A 84 -29.45 1.48 14.19
CA ARG A 84 -29.18 0.08 13.79
C ARG A 84 -30.45 -0.71 13.45
N LEU A 85 -31.53 -0.49 14.22
CA LEU A 85 -32.82 -1.17 14.01
C LEU A 85 -33.43 -0.77 12.67
N LEU A 86 -33.47 0.52 12.36
CA LEU A 86 -34.00 1.06 11.12
C LEU A 86 -33.15 0.64 9.91
N TYR A 87 -31.83 0.65 10.07
CA TYR A 87 -30.89 0.15 9.07
C TYR A 87 -31.15 -1.33 8.74
N GLY A 88 -31.36 -2.17 9.77
CA GLY A 88 -31.65 -3.59 9.59
C GLY A 88 -32.97 -3.85 8.84
N ILE A 89 -34.01 -3.04 9.11
CA ILE A 89 -35.30 -3.12 8.43
C ILE A 89 -35.17 -2.66 6.97
N LEU A 90 -34.64 -1.46 6.74
CA LEU A 90 -34.56 -0.88 5.41
C LEU A 90 -33.62 -1.66 4.48
N ARG A 91 -32.53 -2.27 5.01
CA ARG A 91 -31.63 -3.13 4.24
C ARG A 91 -32.36 -4.35 3.64
N LYS A 92 -33.40 -4.86 4.27
CA LYS A 92 -34.19 -5.97 3.74
C LYS A 92 -35.07 -5.54 2.55
N PHE A 93 -35.51 -4.31 2.51
CA PHE A 93 -36.39 -3.76 1.48
C PHE A 93 -35.66 -3.02 0.38
N CYS A 94 -34.52 -2.37 0.70
CA CYS A 94 -33.70 -1.68 -0.30
C CYS A 94 -32.75 -2.71 -0.94
N LYS A 95 -33.10 -3.22 -2.13
CA LYS A 95 -32.12 -3.92 -2.96
C LYS A 95 -31.04 -2.93 -3.34
N GLN A 96 -29.85 -3.06 -2.77
CA GLN A 96 -28.67 -2.31 -3.17
C GLN A 96 -28.27 -2.80 -4.57
N ARG A 97 -28.78 -2.12 -5.59
CA ARG A 97 -28.44 -2.41 -7.00
C ARG A 97 -27.02 -1.91 -7.25
N ASN A 98 -26.26 -2.68 -8.02
CA ASN A 98 -24.90 -2.32 -8.46
C ASN A 98 -23.90 -2.05 -7.33
N VAL A 99 -24.07 -2.69 -6.16
CA VAL A 99 -23.09 -2.70 -5.08
C VAL A 99 -22.38 -4.04 -5.10
N TYR A 100 -21.07 -4.01 -5.29
CA TYR A 100 -20.20 -5.18 -5.43
C TYR A 100 -19.20 -5.19 -4.27
N GLU A 101 -19.29 -6.24 -3.45
CA GLU A 101 -18.45 -6.39 -2.26
C GLU A 101 -17.66 -7.69 -2.34
N GLU A 102 -16.34 -7.58 -2.34
CA GLU A 102 -15.40 -8.70 -2.36
C GLU A 102 -15.72 -9.71 -1.24
N GLY A 103 -15.74 -11.00 -1.60
CA GLY A 103 -16.03 -12.09 -0.68
C GLY A 103 -17.50 -12.30 -0.32
N LYS A 104 -18.43 -11.46 -0.79
CA LYS A 104 -19.86 -11.65 -0.54
C LYS A 104 -20.64 -12.23 -1.71
N ARG A 105 -20.15 -12.04 -2.91
CA ARG A 105 -20.81 -12.40 -4.15
C ARG A 105 -19.71 -12.60 -5.19
N GLU A 106 -19.79 -13.66 -5.95
CA GLU A 106 -18.93 -13.83 -7.11
C GLU A 106 -19.25 -12.75 -8.15
N PHE A 107 -18.22 -12.04 -8.58
CA PHE A 107 -18.25 -11.10 -9.70
C PHE A 107 -16.82 -10.89 -10.18
N LYS A 108 -16.70 -10.50 -11.44
CA LYS A 108 -15.43 -10.08 -12.00
C LYS A 108 -15.48 -8.58 -12.25
N LEU A 109 -14.37 -7.88 -11.94
CA LEU A 109 -14.33 -6.41 -12.10
C LEU A 109 -14.55 -5.99 -13.56
N GLU A 110 -14.08 -6.77 -14.53
CA GLU A 110 -14.26 -6.51 -15.97
C GLU A 110 -15.70 -6.63 -16.44
N GLU A 111 -16.57 -7.32 -15.70
CA GLU A 111 -17.98 -7.49 -16.04
C GLU A 111 -18.86 -6.38 -15.49
N LEU A 112 -18.33 -5.54 -14.61
CA LEU A 112 -19.11 -4.46 -14.00
C LEU A 112 -19.51 -3.40 -15.05
N ARG A 113 -20.66 -2.81 -14.82
CA ARG A 113 -21.20 -1.72 -15.65
C ARG A 113 -21.56 -0.55 -14.77
N GLU A 114 -21.46 0.65 -15.31
CA GLU A 114 -21.89 1.85 -14.61
C GLU A 114 -23.42 1.95 -14.52
N PRO A 115 -23.96 2.58 -13.50
CA PRO A 115 -23.24 3.03 -12.31
C PRO A 115 -22.92 1.87 -11.36
N ALA A 116 -21.73 1.88 -10.74
CA ALA A 116 -21.32 0.83 -9.79
C ALA A 116 -20.65 1.40 -8.53
N TYR A 117 -20.84 0.70 -7.42
CA TYR A 117 -20.17 0.96 -6.15
C TYR A 117 -19.43 -0.29 -5.71
N ILE A 118 -18.09 -0.20 -5.59
CA ILE A 118 -17.22 -1.33 -5.27
C ILE A 118 -16.65 -1.23 -3.86
N LYS A 119 -16.58 -2.37 -3.18
CA LYS A 119 -16.05 -2.54 -1.82
C LYS A 119 -15.16 -3.76 -1.76
N GLY A 120 -13.91 -3.60 -1.44
CA GLY A 120 -12.95 -4.68 -1.28
C GLY A 120 -11.55 -4.15 -1.30
N TYR A 121 -10.58 -5.00 -1.01
CA TYR A 121 -9.17 -4.63 -1.12
C TYR A 121 -8.62 -4.90 -2.53
N PHE A 122 -9.13 -5.92 -3.21
CA PHE A 122 -8.77 -6.28 -4.59
C PHE A 122 -7.25 -6.35 -4.80
N THR A 123 -6.57 -7.12 -3.95
CA THR A 123 -5.10 -7.12 -3.87
C THR A 123 -4.41 -7.92 -4.98
N SER A 124 -5.09 -8.22 -6.09
CA SER A 124 -4.52 -8.95 -7.22
C SER A 124 -3.52 -8.11 -8.02
N PRO A 125 -2.30 -8.60 -8.24
CA PRO A 125 -1.32 -7.97 -9.12
C PRO A 125 -1.79 -7.80 -10.57
N ASP A 126 -2.66 -8.68 -11.07
CA ASP A 126 -3.18 -8.61 -12.44
C ASP A 126 -3.96 -7.33 -12.72
N ILE A 127 -4.64 -6.78 -11.70
CA ILE A 127 -5.34 -5.51 -11.82
C ILE A 127 -4.33 -4.38 -12.05
N LEU A 128 -3.21 -4.41 -11.34
CA LEU A 128 -2.16 -3.38 -11.42
C LEU A 128 -1.55 -3.34 -12.82
N GLU A 129 -1.33 -4.51 -13.43
CA GLU A 129 -0.80 -4.61 -14.80
C GLU A 129 -1.74 -3.93 -15.83
N LYS A 130 -3.05 -4.05 -15.64
CA LYS A 130 -4.06 -3.52 -16.57
C LYS A 130 -4.24 -2.00 -16.50
N VAL A 131 -3.81 -1.37 -15.42
CA VAL A 131 -3.87 0.09 -15.19
C VAL A 131 -2.50 0.68 -14.82
N ARG A 132 -1.44 0.01 -15.25
CA ARG A 132 -0.06 0.37 -14.92
C ARG A 132 0.28 1.80 -15.32
N ASP A 133 0.00 2.16 -16.54
CA ASP A 133 0.40 3.45 -17.10
C ASP A 133 -0.34 4.61 -16.42
N GLU A 134 -1.63 4.41 -16.14
CA GLU A 134 -2.42 5.37 -15.38
C GLU A 134 -1.88 5.51 -13.95
N LEU A 135 -1.61 4.40 -13.25
CA LEU A 135 -1.05 4.45 -11.91
C LEU A 135 0.31 5.15 -11.88
N ARG A 136 1.18 4.90 -12.85
CA ARG A 136 2.49 5.60 -12.94
C ARG A 136 2.32 7.10 -13.12
N SER A 137 1.39 7.53 -13.94
CA SER A 137 1.18 8.96 -14.21
C SER A 137 0.52 9.69 -13.04
N GLU A 138 -0.29 9.01 -12.26
CA GLU A 138 -1.08 9.60 -11.18
C GLU A 138 -0.44 9.50 -9.79
N LEU A 139 0.31 8.42 -9.50
CA LEU A 139 0.96 8.21 -8.20
C LEU A 139 2.28 8.97 -8.06
N VAL A 140 2.29 10.20 -8.54
CA VAL A 140 3.36 11.19 -8.36
C VAL A 140 2.97 12.08 -7.19
N PHE A 141 3.88 12.29 -6.25
CA PHE A 141 3.64 13.17 -5.11
C PHE A 141 3.39 14.60 -5.55
N LYS A 142 2.46 15.26 -4.91
CA LYS A 142 2.24 16.71 -5.08
C LYS A 142 3.38 17.51 -4.45
N ASP A 143 3.62 18.69 -4.99
CA ASP A 143 4.62 19.60 -4.43
C ASP A 143 4.31 19.94 -2.97
N GLY A 144 5.35 19.95 -2.13
CA GLY A 144 5.26 20.32 -0.71
C GLY A 144 4.62 19.27 0.22
N VAL A 145 4.32 18.06 -0.27
CA VAL A 145 3.79 16.97 0.56
C VAL A 145 4.88 16.27 1.37
N LEU A 146 6.07 16.14 0.79
CA LEU A 146 7.20 15.50 1.44
C LEU A 146 7.95 16.50 2.33
N ASP A 147 8.36 16.04 3.50
CA ASP A 147 9.24 16.80 4.38
C ASP A 147 10.70 16.65 3.93
N ASP A 148 11.61 17.41 4.57
CA ASP A 148 13.04 17.31 4.27
C ASP A 148 13.61 15.98 4.77
N CYS A 149 13.78 15.05 3.84
CA CYS A 149 14.43 13.75 4.02
C CYS A 149 15.75 13.69 3.25
N SER A 150 16.33 14.84 2.91
CA SER A 150 17.45 15.01 1.98
C SER A 150 18.68 14.16 2.34
N GLU A 151 18.98 13.95 3.62
CA GLU A 151 20.11 13.12 4.05
C GLU A 151 19.93 11.66 3.61
N PHE A 152 18.78 11.04 3.92
CA PHE A 152 18.50 9.67 3.51
C PHE A 152 18.32 9.55 2.00
N GLU A 153 17.68 10.53 1.39
CA GLU A 153 17.48 10.57 -0.06
C GLU A 153 18.80 10.62 -0.81
N MET A 154 19.73 11.48 -0.40
CA MET A 154 21.07 11.56 -0.99
C MET A 154 21.84 10.26 -0.79
N ARG A 155 21.76 9.66 0.40
CA ARG A 155 22.43 8.39 0.70
C ARG A 155 21.90 7.25 -0.16
N ILE A 156 20.58 7.11 -0.27
CA ILE A 156 19.96 6.06 -1.13
C ILE A 156 20.38 6.27 -2.59
N LYS A 157 20.30 7.51 -3.10
CA LYS A 157 20.65 7.83 -4.49
C LYS A 157 22.14 7.67 -4.82
N SER A 158 23.03 7.81 -3.83
CA SER A 158 24.47 7.60 -4.00
C SER A 158 24.90 6.12 -3.92
N SER A 159 24.02 5.25 -3.46
CA SER A 159 24.28 3.81 -3.39
C SER A 159 24.08 3.14 -4.74
N ASP A 160 25.02 2.30 -5.15
CA ASP A 160 24.93 1.56 -6.42
C ASP A 160 23.81 0.50 -6.40
N ASN A 161 23.58 -0.12 -5.25
CA ASN A 161 22.58 -1.17 -5.07
C ASN A 161 21.81 -1.00 -3.74
N PRO A 162 21.00 0.06 -3.59
CA PRO A 162 20.26 0.31 -2.37
C PRO A 162 19.15 -0.74 -2.20
N ILE A 163 19.18 -1.47 -1.07
CA ILE A 163 18.21 -2.51 -0.73
C ILE A 163 17.29 -2.00 0.36
N CYS A 164 16.01 -1.87 0.06
CA CYS A 164 14.98 -1.62 1.06
C CYS A 164 14.71 -2.89 1.86
N VAL A 165 14.90 -2.84 3.17
CA VAL A 165 14.48 -3.89 4.11
C VAL A 165 13.35 -3.32 4.96
N HIS A 166 12.14 -3.83 4.78
CA HIS A 166 11.01 -3.40 5.60
C HIS A 166 10.71 -4.38 6.72
N VAL A 167 10.79 -3.92 7.95
CA VAL A 167 10.48 -4.71 9.16
C VAL A 167 9.22 -4.16 9.82
N ARG A 168 8.12 -4.92 9.76
CA ARG A 168 6.86 -4.53 10.37
C ARG A 168 6.60 -5.30 11.65
N ARG A 169 6.53 -4.59 12.78
CA ARG A 169 6.28 -5.16 14.11
C ARG A 169 4.98 -4.67 14.74
N GLY A 170 4.60 -3.42 14.58
CA GLY A 170 3.54 -2.69 15.27
C GLY A 170 2.31 -3.53 15.65
N ASP A 171 1.40 -3.76 14.73
CA ASP A 171 0.16 -4.51 14.96
C ASP A 171 0.38 -6.02 15.24
N TYR A 172 1.62 -6.51 15.15
CA TYR A 172 1.98 -7.92 15.23
C TYR A 172 2.90 -8.27 16.40
N LYS A 173 3.27 -7.32 17.26
CA LYS A 173 4.23 -7.53 18.37
C LYS A 173 3.97 -8.79 19.19
N ASP A 174 2.69 -9.09 19.45
CA ASP A 174 2.29 -10.25 20.28
C ASP A 174 2.06 -11.55 19.46
N LYS A 175 2.20 -11.49 18.14
CA LYS A 175 1.88 -12.58 17.22
C LYS A 175 3.04 -13.01 16.33
N LEU A 176 4.12 -12.24 16.31
CA LEU A 176 5.30 -12.52 15.50
C LEU A 176 6.23 -13.47 16.23
N ASP A 177 6.56 -14.56 15.56
CA ASP A 177 7.76 -15.33 15.88
C ASP A 177 8.96 -14.54 15.36
N TYR A 178 9.73 -13.96 16.29
CA TYR A 178 10.91 -13.17 15.94
C TYR A 178 12.00 -14.02 15.28
N GLY A 179 12.10 -15.30 15.63
CA GLY A 179 13.02 -16.23 14.99
C GLY A 179 12.65 -16.45 13.51
N GLU A 180 11.36 -16.60 13.23
CA GLU A 180 10.87 -16.73 11.86
C GLU A 180 11.11 -15.44 11.04
N LEU A 181 10.87 -14.25 11.64
CA LEU A 181 11.14 -12.98 11.00
C LEU A 181 12.61 -12.81 10.65
N LEU A 182 13.51 -12.99 11.62
CA LEU A 182 14.96 -12.86 11.39
C LEU A 182 15.45 -13.91 10.39
N GLY A 183 14.98 -15.15 10.52
CA GLY A 183 15.29 -16.20 9.54
C GLY A 183 14.81 -15.88 8.13
N TYR A 184 13.67 -15.22 7.97
CA TYR A 184 13.21 -14.71 6.66
C TYR A 184 14.17 -13.65 6.12
N LEU A 185 14.57 -12.67 6.93
CA LEU A 185 15.47 -11.60 6.50
C LEU A 185 16.84 -12.17 6.08
N ASP A 186 17.39 -13.11 6.85
CA ASP A 186 18.69 -13.73 6.56
C ASP A 186 18.65 -14.56 5.26
N ARG A 187 17.62 -15.38 5.07
CA ARG A 187 17.45 -16.14 3.82
C ARG A 187 17.28 -15.19 2.61
N SER A 188 16.49 -14.14 2.77
CA SER A 188 16.29 -13.16 1.70
C SER A 188 17.57 -12.40 1.36
N LEU A 189 18.36 -12.03 2.37
CA LEU A 189 19.67 -11.40 2.16
C LEU A 189 20.65 -12.35 1.47
N SER A 190 20.64 -13.63 1.78
CA SER A 190 21.46 -14.65 1.12
C SER A 190 21.13 -14.74 -0.39
N VAL A 191 19.84 -14.70 -0.73
CA VAL A 191 19.40 -14.66 -2.15
C VAL A 191 19.85 -13.35 -2.83
N MET A 192 19.80 -12.21 -2.12
CA MET A 192 20.31 -10.94 -2.65
C MET A 192 21.82 -11.01 -2.94
N ARG A 193 22.61 -11.56 -2.00
CA ARG A 193 24.06 -11.75 -2.19
C ARG A 193 24.38 -12.61 -3.39
N GLU A 194 23.68 -13.73 -3.56
CA GLU A 194 23.87 -14.63 -4.70
C GLU A 194 23.58 -13.93 -6.04
N ARG A 195 22.48 -13.17 -6.10
CA ARG A 195 22.03 -12.52 -7.33
C ARG A 195 22.79 -11.24 -7.68
N LEU A 196 23.31 -10.55 -6.68
CA LEU A 196 24.08 -9.31 -6.82
C LEU A 196 25.58 -9.55 -6.67
N ALA A 197 26.04 -10.77 -6.92
CA ALA A 197 27.41 -11.23 -6.75
C ALA A 197 28.46 -10.12 -6.98
N ASP A 198 29.46 -10.03 -6.11
CA ASP A 198 30.59 -9.07 -6.13
C ASP A 198 30.19 -7.58 -5.99
N LYS A 199 28.93 -7.27 -5.68
CA LYS A 199 28.49 -5.90 -5.43
C LYS A 199 28.43 -5.61 -3.95
N GLN A 200 28.86 -4.42 -3.56
CA GLN A 200 28.66 -3.92 -2.22
C GLN A 200 27.14 -3.72 -1.98
N LEU A 201 26.62 -4.34 -0.93
CA LEU A 201 25.22 -4.23 -0.53
C LEU A 201 25.07 -3.16 0.56
N GLU A 202 24.15 -2.26 0.35
CA GLU A 202 23.75 -1.28 1.36
C GLU A 202 22.26 -1.46 1.68
N LEU A 203 21.97 -1.77 2.95
CA LEU A 203 20.63 -2.04 3.45
C LEU A 203 20.05 -0.77 4.08
N PHE A 204 18.91 -0.34 3.59
CA PHE A 204 18.09 0.72 4.19
C PHE A 204 16.92 0.09 4.91
N VAL A 205 16.99 0.08 6.24
CA VAL A 205 16.00 -0.59 7.11
C VAL A 205 14.92 0.40 7.50
N PHE A 206 13.70 0.12 7.10
CA PHE A 206 12.49 0.86 7.45
C PHE A 206 11.66 0.04 8.42
N SER A 207 11.20 0.65 9.51
CA SER A 207 10.39 -0.06 10.51
C SER A 207 9.53 0.89 11.34
N ASP A 208 8.42 0.39 11.84
CA ASP A 208 7.66 1.01 12.93
C ASP A 208 8.28 0.76 14.33
N ASP A 209 9.47 0.14 14.40
CA ASP A 209 10.26 -0.10 15.63
C ASP A 209 11.77 -0.17 15.30
N ILE A 210 12.34 0.97 14.89
CA ILE A 210 13.78 1.09 14.57
C ILE A 210 14.69 0.73 15.74
N PRO A 211 14.41 1.11 17.00
CA PRO A 211 15.24 0.69 18.13
C PRO A 211 15.40 -0.83 18.22
N TRP A 212 14.31 -1.58 18.07
CA TRP A 212 14.37 -3.03 18.04
C TRP A 212 15.21 -3.56 16.87
N CYS A 213 15.05 -2.98 15.68
CA CYS A 213 15.84 -3.40 14.52
C CYS A 213 17.35 -3.22 14.76
N ARG A 214 17.76 -2.11 15.36
CA ARG A 214 19.17 -1.86 15.72
C ARG A 214 19.75 -2.90 16.68
N GLU A 215 18.93 -3.40 17.60
CA GLU A 215 19.35 -4.40 18.58
C GLU A 215 19.43 -5.81 17.97
N ASN A 216 18.48 -6.17 17.12
CA ASN A 216 18.22 -7.56 16.74
C ASN A 216 18.59 -7.90 15.28
N TYR A 217 18.69 -6.94 14.37
CA TYR A 217 19.04 -7.17 12.97
C TYR A 217 20.41 -6.58 12.66
N LYS A 218 21.43 -7.45 12.68
CA LYS A 218 22.85 -7.09 12.47
C LYS A 218 23.47 -8.06 11.48
N PRO A 219 23.09 -7.95 10.19
CA PRO A 219 23.68 -8.80 9.17
C PRO A 219 25.17 -8.51 8.98
N ASP A 220 25.97 -9.55 8.83
CA ASP A 220 27.40 -9.45 8.58
C ASP A 220 27.66 -9.01 7.12
N ASP A 221 28.83 -8.39 6.88
CA ASP A 221 29.36 -8.07 5.55
C ASP A 221 28.47 -7.19 4.66
N CYS A 222 27.70 -6.28 5.26
CA CYS A 222 26.97 -5.24 4.51
C CYS A 222 26.78 -3.98 5.35
N ASP A 223 26.69 -2.84 4.68
CA ASP A 223 26.37 -1.57 5.32
C ASP A 223 24.88 -1.50 5.65
N VAL A 224 24.54 -1.14 6.88
CA VAL A 224 23.16 -1.01 7.33
C VAL A 224 22.85 0.41 7.75
N CYS A 225 21.92 1.03 7.06
CA CYS A 225 21.33 2.33 7.39
C CYS A 225 19.93 2.12 7.97
N PHE A 226 19.74 2.41 9.24
CA PHE A 226 18.41 2.44 9.86
C PHE A 226 17.79 3.80 9.57
N VAL A 227 16.71 3.82 8.77
CA VAL A 227 16.01 5.05 8.39
C VAL A 227 15.11 5.45 9.56
N GLU A 228 15.50 6.50 10.23
CA GLU A 228 14.78 7.03 11.40
C GLU A 228 14.51 8.52 11.19
N ASN A 229 13.30 8.84 10.78
CA ASN A 229 12.90 10.21 10.60
C ASN A 229 12.84 10.97 11.93
N PRO A 230 13.15 12.27 11.95
CA PRO A 230 13.02 13.09 13.16
C PRO A 230 11.59 12.99 13.75
N PRO A 231 11.43 13.12 15.09
CA PRO A 231 10.12 12.98 15.76
C PRO A 231 8.99 13.85 15.15
N ALA A 232 9.35 15.02 14.62
CA ALA A 232 8.39 15.94 14.01
C ALA A 232 7.71 15.37 12.74
N ILE A 233 8.35 14.40 12.08
CA ILE A 233 7.87 13.82 10.82
C ILE A 233 7.78 12.28 10.86
N ALA A 234 8.16 11.66 11.98
CA ALA A 234 8.20 10.21 12.14
C ALA A 234 6.80 9.54 11.96
N GLU A 235 5.72 10.27 12.28
CA GLU A 235 4.36 9.76 12.11
C GLU A 235 3.79 9.94 10.70
N LYS A 236 4.58 10.53 9.77
CA LYS A 236 4.18 10.82 8.40
C LYS A 236 4.60 9.69 7.45
N PRO A 237 3.72 8.75 7.13
CA PRO A 237 4.07 7.56 6.35
C PRO A 237 4.51 7.87 4.91
N GLN A 238 4.18 9.04 4.38
CA GLN A 238 4.58 9.45 3.03
C GLN A 238 6.10 9.59 2.88
N ASN A 239 6.82 9.99 3.93
CA ASN A 239 8.27 10.15 3.88
C ASN A 239 8.98 8.80 3.75
N ASP A 240 8.64 7.82 4.61
CA ASP A 240 9.15 6.46 4.49
C ASP A 240 8.76 5.83 3.15
N PHE A 241 7.51 6.03 2.73
CA PHE A 241 7.03 5.52 1.45
C PHE A 241 7.84 6.08 0.28
N HIS A 242 8.11 7.39 0.27
CA HIS A 242 8.95 8.03 -0.73
C HIS A 242 10.37 7.45 -0.73
N LEU A 243 11.03 7.43 0.43
CA LEU A 243 12.40 6.91 0.53
C LEU A 243 12.50 5.44 0.10
N MET A 244 11.51 4.61 0.44
CA MET A 244 11.43 3.23 -0.07
C MET A 244 11.38 3.19 -1.60
N THR A 245 10.63 4.09 -2.26
CA THR A 245 10.53 4.10 -3.73
C THR A 245 11.83 4.47 -4.43
N LEU A 246 12.81 5.02 -3.72
CA LEU A 246 14.14 5.34 -4.27
C LEU A 246 15.11 4.14 -4.23
N CYS A 247 14.76 3.09 -3.49
CA CYS A 247 15.57 1.87 -3.43
C CYS A 247 15.43 1.06 -4.72
N ARG A 248 16.48 0.27 -5.02
CA ARG A 248 16.53 -0.56 -6.23
C ARG A 248 16.03 -1.99 -5.99
N HIS A 249 16.35 -2.56 -4.82
CA HIS A 249 16.00 -3.94 -4.46
C HIS A 249 15.20 -3.95 -3.16
N PHE A 250 14.46 -5.04 -2.92
CA PHE A 250 13.50 -5.06 -1.81
C PHE A 250 13.46 -6.42 -1.10
N ILE A 251 13.48 -6.37 0.23
CA ILE A 251 13.13 -7.47 1.14
C ILE A 251 11.95 -6.99 1.96
N ILE A 252 10.74 -7.49 1.69
CA ILE A 252 9.52 -6.94 2.26
C ILE A 252 8.61 -8.03 2.85
N PRO A 253 7.98 -7.76 4.01
CA PRO A 253 7.07 -8.68 4.65
C PRO A 253 5.71 -8.72 3.92
N LYS A 254 4.75 -9.42 4.50
CA LYS A 254 3.34 -9.40 4.05
C LYS A 254 2.68 -8.05 4.37
N SER A 255 3.16 -6.97 3.76
CA SER A 255 2.68 -5.60 3.95
C SER A 255 2.26 -4.99 2.63
N THR A 256 1.06 -4.39 2.60
CA THR A 256 0.58 -3.64 1.42
C THR A 256 1.33 -2.33 1.23
N PHE A 257 1.87 -1.75 2.29
CA PHE A 257 2.62 -0.50 2.26
C PHE A 257 3.93 -0.65 1.47
N SER A 258 4.80 -1.55 1.92
CA SER A 258 6.07 -1.81 1.23
C SER A 258 5.90 -2.53 -0.11
N PHE A 259 4.80 -3.28 -0.29
CA PHE A 259 4.46 -3.81 -1.61
C PHE A 259 4.31 -2.69 -2.63
N TRP A 260 3.54 -1.65 -2.30
CA TRP A 260 3.33 -0.53 -3.22
C TRP A 260 4.58 0.31 -3.44
N ALA A 261 5.40 0.51 -2.41
CA ALA A 261 6.68 1.18 -2.59
C ALA A 261 7.59 0.41 -3.56
N ALA A 262 7.71 -0.90 -3.39
CA ALA A 262 8.46 -1.76 -4.29
C ALA A 262 7.85 -1.78 -5.70
N TRP A 263 6.52 -1.84 -5.82
CA TRP A 263 5.85 -1.83 -7.12
C TRP A 263 6.10 -0.53 -7.89
N LEU A 264 6.02 0.62 -7.22
CA LEU A 264 6.31 1.92 -7.85
C LEU A 264 7.79 2.04 -8.25
N ALA A 265 8.71 1.64 -7.39
CA ALA A 265 10.14 1.67 -7.66
C ALA A 265 10.55 0.76 -8.83
N THR A 266 9.93 -0.42 -8.96
CA THR A 266 10.30 -1.45 -9.94
C THR A 266 9.38 -1.49 -11.16
N ASN A 267 8.41 -0.60 -11.23
CA ASN A 267 7.43 -0.55 -12.31
C ASN A 267 7.94 0.25 -13.52
N GLU A 268 9.11 -0.16 -14.03
CA GLU A 268 9.74 0.46 -15.18
C GLU A 268 8.98 0.20 -16.50
N PRO A 269 9.16 1.05 -17.54
CA PRO A 269 8.44 0.94 -18.81
C PRO A 269 8.72 -0.40 -19.52
N THR A 270 9.97 -0.86 -19.51
CA THR A 270 10.37 -2.08 -20.22
C THR A 270 10.50 -3.29 -19.29
N SER A 271 10.36 -4.48 -19.87
CA SER A 271 10.56 -5.74 -19.13
C SER A 271 12.01 -5.95 -18.71
N GLU A 272 12.97 -5.45 -19.48
CA GLU A 272 14.41 -5.56 -19.17
C GLU A 272 14.78 -4.70 -17.97
N GLU A 273 14.31 -3.47 -17.93
CA GLU A 273 14.50 -2.57 -16.77
C GLU A 273 13.86 -3.17 -15.51
N ARG A 274 12.63 -3.70 -15.60
CA ARG A 274 11.99 -4.39 -14.48
C ARG A 274 12.78 -5.60 -13.99
N ALA A 275 13.37 -6.37 -14.90
CA ALA A 275 14.20 -7.54 -14.57
C ALA A 275 15.50 -7.19 -13.83
N SER A 276 15.94 -5.93 -13.86
CA SER A 276 17.12 -5.46 -13.12
C SER A 276 16.88 -5.32 -11.61
N HIS A 277 15.63 -5.32 -11.17
CA HIS A 277 15.24 -5.24 -9.77
C HIS A 277 15.04 -6.63 -9.16
N ILE A 278 15.41 -6.78 -7.90
CA ILE A 278 15.15 -8.00 -7.14
C ILE A 278 14.20 -7.65 -6.01
N VAL A 279 13.01 -8.26 -6.01
CA VAL A 279 12.02 -8.10 -4.95
C VAL A 279 11.71 -9.45 -4.33
N ILE A 280 11.94 -9.58 -3.03
CA ILE A 280 11.62 -10.78 -2.25
C ILE A 280 10.49 -10.41 -1.28
N SER A 281 9.39 -11.14 -1.33
CA SER A 281 8.20 -10.83 -0.54
C SER A 281 7.54 -12.08 0.05
N GLN A 282 6.97 -11.91 1.24
CA GLN A 282 6.17 -12.95 1.92
C GLN A 282 4.70 -12.96 1.49
N ARG A 283 4.27 -12.15 0.51
CA ARG A 283 2.88 -12.15 0.03
C ARG A 283 2.60 -13.39 -0.82
N GLY A 284 1.33 -13.84 -0.80
CA GLY A 284 0.91 -15.02 -1.57
C GLY A 284 0.86 -14.76 -3.08
N GLU A 285 0.32 -13.61 -3.50
CA GLU A 285 0.25 -13.21 -4.91
C GLU A 285 1.26 -12.09 -5.17
N LEU A 286 2.12 -12.29 -6.17
CA LEU A 286 3.21 -11.38 -6.52
C LEU A 286 3.13 -10.97 -7.99
N PRO A 287 3.59 -9.75 -8.34
CA PRO A 287 3.85 -9.36 -9.72
C PRO A 287 4.86 -10.31 -10.39
N THR A 288 4.79 -10.40 -11.71
CA THR A 288 5.75 -11.20 -12.48
C THR A 288 7.19 -10.75 -12.23
N GLY A 289 8.06 -11.71 -11.96
CA GLY A 289 9.50 -11.48 -11.69
C GLY A 289 9.85 -11.27 -10.21
N TRP A 290 8.87 -11.09 -9.33
CA TRP A 290 9.14 -11.06 -7.90
C TRP A 290 9.32 -12.45 -7.32
N LEU A 291 10.03 -12.57 -6.21
CA LEU A 291 10.38 -13.83 -5.57
C LEU A 291 9.60 -14.03 -4.27
N HIS A 292 9.25 -15.28 -4.00
CA HIS A 292 8.76 -15.69 -2.69
C HIS A 292 9.93 -15.89 -1.73
N GLY A 293 9.82 -15.36 -0.51
CA GLY A 293 10.81 -15.47 0.55
C GLY A 293 10.35 -16.32 1.74
#